data_c960bc6eafc24b722c3e1dc76ad8480d
#
_entry.id   c960bc6eafc24b722c3e1dc76ad8480d
#
_cell.length_a   1.000
_cell.length_b   1.000
_cell.length_c   1.000
_cell.angle_alpha   90.00
_cell.angle_beta   90.00
_cell.angle_gamma   90.00
#
_symmetry.space_group_name_H-M   'P 1'
#
loop_
_entity.id
_entity.type
_entity.pdbx_description
1 polymer ?
#
loop_
_entity_poly.entity_id
_entity_poly.type
_entity_poly.pdbx_seq_one_letter_code
_entity_poly.pdbx_strand_id
1 'polypeptide(L)'
;VLAIDEGFSTAHAPEVVLYLGGRVVSKQMERFFHHDNLVHYIMVSDHVGRQDPGHWVTRRVEGDVGEVCSALADKLSLASPTSWLASWRRRSGAADACLDAYVQGAQGLNEPLVARLISEIVPAGHALFLANSTPVRSMNRFANTTGAPVCVGANRGASGIDGTLAAAAGFAAGSRRPVTLFMGDLAFLHDLNALNYLMAGE
;
A
#
# COMPACT_ATOMS: atom_id res chain seq x y z
N VAL A 1 2.88 -3.88 13.24
CA VAL A 1 4.08 -4.07 14.10
C VAL A 1 4.77 -2.75 14.32
N LEU A 2 5.30 -2.10 13.29
CA LEU A 2 6.07 -0.83 13.39
C LEU A 2 5.34 0.33 14.08
N ALA A 3 4.02 0.34 14.09
CA ALA A 3 3.21 1.37 14.73
C ALA A 3 3.02 1.17 16.24
N ILE A 4 3.33 -0.02 16.74
CA ILE A 4 2.95 -0.46 18.09
C ILE A 4 4.19 -0.75 18.95
N ASP A 5 5.30 -1.12 18.34
CA ASP A 5 6.49 -1.60 19.02
C ASP A 5 7.73 -0.80 18.57
N GLU A 6 8.02 0.28 19.26
CA GLU A 6 9.21 1.12 18.99
C GLU A 6 10.51 0.37 19.28
N GLY A 7 10.53 -0.48 20.31
CA GLY A 7 11.69 -1.29 20.65
C GLY A 7 12.02 -2.29 19.53
N PHE A 8 10.99 -2.89 18.91
CA PHE A 8 11.17 -3.74 17.75
C PHE A 8 11.70 -2.96 16.55
N SER A 9 11.12 -1.78 16.29
CA SER A 9 11.54 -0.91 15.19
C SER A 9 13.02 -0.53 15.31
N THR A 10 13.46 -0.11 16.48
CA THR A 10 14.86 0.23 16.76
C THR A 10 15.80 -0.96 16.62
N ALA A 11 15.43 -2.11 17.20
CA ALA A 11 16.26 -3.32 17.14
C ALA A 11 16.37 -3.93 15.73
N HIS A 12 15.48 -3.57 14.80
CA HIS A 12 15.42 -4.09 13.44
C HIS A 12 15.63 -3.00 12.39
N ALA A 13 16.13 -1.84 12.80
CA ALA A 13 16.40 -0.74 11.89
C ALA A 13 17.33 -1.18 10.74
N PRO A 14 17.00 -0.87 9.48
CA PRO A 14 17.78 -1.32 8.35
C PRO A 14 19.05 -0.47 8.17
N GLU A 15 20.16 -1.10 7.81
CA GLU A 15 21.37 -0.41 7.32
C GLU A 15 21.26 -0.06 5.82
N VAL A 16 20.47 -0.86 5.07
CA VAL A 16 20.26 -0.68 3.64
C VAL A 16 18.77 -0.77 3.34
N VAL A 17 18.24 0.22 2.65
CA VAL A 17 16.88 0.23 2.10
C VAL A 17 16.97 0.21 0.57
N LEU A 18 16.38 -0.81 -0.04
CA LEU A 18 16.10 -0.84 -1.47
C LEU A 18 14.62 -0.52 -1.67
N TYR A 19 14.34 0.67 -2.15
CA TYR A 19 12.99 1.18 -2.37
C TYR A 19 12.61 1.01 -3.84
N LEU A 20 11.56 0.26 -4.09
CA LEU A 20 11.13 -0.11 -5.45
C LEU A 20 9.74 0.49 -5.74
N GLY A 21 9.63 1.23 -6.81
CA GLY A 21 8.36 1.72 -7.33
C GLY A 21 7.77 2.92 -6.60
N GLY A 22 6.45 2.88 -6.37
CA GLY A 22 5.64 4.02 -5.99
C GLY A 22 5.71 4.44 -4.51
N ARG A 23 5.00 5.51 -4.18
CA ARG A 23 5.06 6.15 -2.85
C ARG A 23 4.44 5.30 -1.74
N VAL A 24 5.16 5.14 -0.64
CA VAL A 24 4.65 4.51 0.58
C VAL A 24 3.59 5.40 1.25
N VAL A 25 2.51 4.79 1.70
CA VAL A 25 1.39 5.48 2.39
C VAL A 25 1.64 5.60 3.89
N SER A 26 2.35 4.64 4.47
CA SER A 26 2.55 4.54 5.90
C SER A 26 3.64 5.47 6.41
N LYS A 27 3.27 6.42 7.27
CA LYS A 27 4.25 7.27 7.98
C LYS A 27 5.17 6.47 8.91
N GLN A 28 4.71 5.34 9.46
CA GLN A 28 5.52 4.46 10.29
C GLN A 28 6.61 3.76 9.46
N MET A 29 6.27 3.32 8.25
CA MET A 29 7.28 2.78 7.32
C MET A 29 8.29 3.85 6.92
N GLU A 30 7.83 5.05 6.62
CA GLU A 30 8.70 6.17 6.29
C GLU A 30 9.68 6.47 7.43
N ARG A 31 9.19 6.54 8.68
CA ARG A 31 10.06 6.72 9.87
C ARG A 31 11.02 5.56 10.07
N PHE A 32 10.58 4.34 9.83
CA PHE A 32 11.42 3.15 9.94
C PHE A 32 12.56 3.13 8.92
N PHE A 33 12.33 3.63 7.72
CA PHE A 33 13.39 3.77 6.71
C PHE A 33 14.42 4.85 7.08
N HIS A 34 14.04 5.85 7.86
CA HIS A 34 14.87 7.00 8.22
C HIS A 34 15.43 6.85 9.64
N HIS A 35 16.24 5.79 9.86
CA HIS A 35 16.87 5.53 11.12
C HIS A 35 18.36 5.88 11.08
N ASP A 36 18.97 6.18 12.24
CA ASP A 36 20.38 6.59 12.35
C ASP A 36 21.37 5.53 11.83
N ASN A 37 20.95 4.26 11.80
CA ASN A 37 21.75 3.15 11.26
C ASN A 37 21.75 3.07 9.73
N LEU A 38 20.97 3.89 9.04
CA LEU A 38 20.84 3.83 7.59
C LEU A 38 22.13 4.27 6.89
N VAL A 39 22.75 3.35 6.16
CA VAL A 39 23.97 3.61 5.37
C VAL A 39 23.62 3.91 3.91
N HIS A 40 22.70 3.12 3.36
CA HIS A 40 22.28 3.28 1.97
C HIS A 40 20.77 3.28 1.83
N TYR A 41 20.24 4.32 1.18
CA TYR A 41 18.86 4.36 0.71
C TYR A 41 18.89 4.43 -0.82
N ILE A 42 18.62 3.32 -1.46
CA ILE A 42 18.64 3.16 -2.92
C ILE A 42 17.20 3.17 -3.42
N MET A 43 16.85 4.15 -4.24
CA MET A 43 15.53 4.25 -4.86
C MET A 43 15.59 3.86 -6.32
N VAL A 44 14.72 2.95 -6.74
CA VAL A 44 14.52 2.56 -8.13
C VAL A 44 13.13 2.99 -8.56
N SER A 45 13.04 3.77 -9.64
CA SER A 45 11.76 4.22 -10.21
C SER A 45 11.86 4.40 -11.72
N ASP A 46 10.74 4.21 -12.40
CA ASP A 46 10.57 4.35 -13.84
C ASP A 46 10.27 5.80 -14.28
N HIS A 47 10.29 6.76 -13.36
CA HIS A 47 10.02 8.16 -13.64
C HIS A 47 10.98 9.10 -12.93
N VAL A 48 11.18 10.28 -13.51
CA VAL A 48 12.09 11.32 -13.01
C VAL A 48 11.57 12.08 -11.78
N GLY A 49 10.30 11.90 -11.40
CA GLY A 49 9.67 12.61 -10.29
C GLY A 49 10.36 12.34 -8.95
N ARG A 50 10.67 13.39 -8.20
CA ARG A 50 11.32 13.28 -6.90
C ARG A 50 10.31 12.86 -5.83
N GLN A 51 10.54 11.73 -5.18
CA GLN A 51 9.68 11.18 -4.10
C GLN A 51 10.41 11.07 -2.76
N ASP A 52 11.40 11.90 -2.54
CA ASP A 52 12.24 11.91 -1.34
C ASP A 52 12.16 13.29 -0.67
N PRO A 53 11.09 13.61 0.08
CA PRO A 53 10.92 14.89 0.73
C PRO A 53 11.95 15.15 1.86
N GLY A 54 12.49 14.08 2.44
CA GLY A 54 13.48 14.14 3.52
C GLY A 54 14.93 14.18 3.05
N HIS A 55 15.18 14.05 1.75
CA HIS A 55 16.54 13.99 1.17
C HIS A 55 17.41 12.85 1.71
N TRP A 56 16.80 11.70 1.95
CA TRP A 56 17.48 10.52 2.50
C TRP A 56 18.05 9.58 1.42
N VAL A 57 17.60 9.70 0.18
CA VAL A 57 18.06 8.86 -0.92
C VAL A 57 19.53 9.11 -1.20
N THR A 58 20.36 8.08 -0.98
CA THR A 58 21.82 8.13 -1.23
C THR A 58 22.14 7.76 -2.68
N ARG A 59 21.29 6.96 -3.32
CA ARG A 59 21.45 6.57 -4.74
C ARG A 59 20.09 6.42 -5.40
N ARG A 60 19.95 7.00 -6.59
CA ARG A 60 18.78 6.85 -7.43
C ARG A 60 19.13 6.09 -8.70
N VAL A 61 18.29 5.13 -9.06
CA VAL A 61 18.35 4.38 -10.31
C VAL A 61 17.05 4.65 -11.06
N GLU A 62 17.17 5.21 -12.27
CA GLU A 62 16.03 5.45 -13.15
C GLU A 62 15.99 4.32 -14.19
N GLY A 63 14.88 3.60 -14.25
CA GLY A 63 14.68 2.49 -15.16
C GLY A 63 13.45 1.66 -14.79
N ASP A 64 13.12 0.70 -15.64
CA ASP A 64 12.06 -0.26 -15.35
C ASP A 64 12.38 -1.06 -14.09
N VAL A 65 11.45 -1.04 -13.14
CA VAL A 65 11.64 -1.70 -11.84
C VAL A 65 11.79 -3.22 -12.00
N GLY A 66 11.05 -3.83 -12.93
CA GLY A 66 11.12 -5.26 -13.20
C GLY A 66 12.47 -5.68 -13.78
N GLU A 67 12.99 -4.90 -14.73
CA GLU A 67 14.32 -5.14 -15.31
C GLU A 67 15.43 -5.03 -14.27
N VAL A 68 15.38 -3.99 -13.43
CA VAL A 68 16.35 -3.82 -12.33
C VAL A 68 16.26 -4.98 -11.33
N CYS A 69 15.05 -5.39 -10.94
CA CYS A 69 14.85 -6.53 -10.04
C CYS A 69 15.40 -7.84 -10.65
N SER A 70 15.15 -8.09 -11.91
CA SER A 70 15.67 -9.27 -12.63
C SER A 70 17.21 -9.27 -12.66
N ALA A 71 17.81 -8.14 -13.04
CA ALA A 71 19.27 -8.00 -13.09
C ALA A 71 19.92 -8.14 -11.69
N LEU A 72 19.24 -7.72 -10.63
CA LEU A 72 19.70 -7.93 -9.25
C LEU A 72 19.59 -9.39 -8.84
N ALA A 73 18.46 -10.04 -9.14
CA ALA A 73 18.24 -11.45 -8.82
C ALA A 73 19.30 -12.36 -9.44
N ASP A 74 19.71 -12.08 -10.67
CA ASP A 74 20.76 -12.84 -11.39
C ASP A 74 22.15 -12.70 -10.74
N LYS A 75 22.37 -11.60 -10.01
CA LYS A 75 23.67 -11.30 -9.38
C LYS A 75 23.75 -11.62 -7.90
N LEU A 76 22.58 -11.73 -7.24
CA LEU A 76 22.52 -12.00 -5.81
C LEU A 76 22.48 -13.50 -5.54
N SER A 77 23.39 -13.97 -4.74
CA SER A 77 23.30 -15.32 -4.19
C SER A 77 22.20 -15.39 -3.13
N LEU A 78 21.40 -16.44 -3.14
CA LEU A 78 20.44 -16.71 -2.07
C LEU A 78 21.19 -16.92 -0.76
N ALA A 79 21.09 -15.97 0.14
CA ALA A 79 21.59 -16.13 1.50
C ALA A 79 20.62 -17.00 2.32
N SER A 80 21.16 -17.74 3.29
CA SER A 80 20.32 -18.43 4.26
C SER A 80 19.46 -17.42 5.03
N PRO A 81 18.21 -17.79 5.41
CA PRO A 81 17.34 -16.91 6.19
C PRO A 81 18.05 -16.47 7.48
N THR A 82 18.13 -15.16 7.68
CA THR A 82 18.75 -14.57 8.87
C THR A 82 17.78 -14.58 10.05
N SER A 83 18.32 -14.48 11.27
CA SER A 83 17.53 -14.28 12.49
C SER A 83 16.68 -13.01 12.41
N TRP A 84 17.16 -11.98 11.71
CA TRP A 84 16.44 -10.74 11.41
C TRP A 84 15.16 -11.02 10.61
N LEU A 85 15.26 -11.73 9.50
CA LEU A 85 14.11 -12.12 8.69
C LEU A 85 13.14 -13.03 9.45
N ALA A 86 13.65 -14.00 10.22
CA ALA A 86 12.84 -14.88 11.05
C ALA A 86 12.05 -14.10 12.11
N SER A 87 12.64 -13.07 12.70
CA SER A 87 11.98 -12.19 13.66
C SER A 87 10.83 -11.40 13.02
N TRP A 88 11.06 -10.84 11.82
CA TRP A 88 10.02 -10.16 11.05
C TRP A 88 8.84 -11.08 10.70
N ARG A 89 9.12 -12.27 10.18
CA ARG A 89 8.09 -13.26 9.83
C ARG A 89 7.25 -13.65 11.03
N ARG A 90 7.87 -13.92 12.17
CA ARG A 90 7.19 -14.27 13.41
C ARG A 90 6.25 -13.15 13.89
N ARG A 91 6.74 -11.89 13.90
CA ARG A 91 5.94 -10.74 14.32
C ARG A 91 4.81 -10.42 13.35
N SER A 92 5.07 -10.53 12.05
CA SER A 92 4.05 -10.33 11.03
C SER A 92 2.94 -11.37 11.15
N GLY A 93 3.29 -12.65 11.29
CA GLY A 93 2.32 -13.72 11.48
C GLY A 93 1.49 -13.58 12.77
N ALA A 94 2.11 -13.14 13.86
CA ALA A 94 1.40 -12.87 15.12
C ALA A 94 0.40 -11.68 14.97
N ALA A 95 0.80 -10.63 14.26
CA ALA A 95 -0.07 -9.49 13.99
C ALA A 95 -1.27 -9.90 13.11
N ASP A 96 -1.02 -10.73 12.10
CA ASP A 96 -2.06 -11.23 11.18
C ASP A 96 -3.06 -12.13 11.93
N ALA A 97 -2.58 -13.06 12.75
CA ALA A 97 -3.43 -13.90 13.59
C ALA A 97 -4.28 -13.08 14.59
N CYS A 98 -3.72 -12.01 15.14
CA CYS A 98 -4.45 -11.09 16.01
C CYS A 98 -5.57 -10.35 15.26
N LEU A 99 -5.29 -9.90 14.02
CA LEU A 99 -6.31 -9.26 13.18
C LEU A 99 -7.42 -10.24 12.78
N ASP A 100 -7.08 -11.49 12.43
CA ASP A 100 -8.06 -12.52 12.11
C ASP A 100 -8.97 -12.82 13.31
N ALA A 101 -8.39 -12.97 14.50
CA ALA A 101 -9.18 -13.17 15.72
C ALA A 101 -10.10 -11.97 16.02
N TYR A 102 -9.62 -10.75 15.80
CA TYR A 102 -10.43 -9.55 15.96
C TYR A 102 -11.62 -9.51 14.98
N VAL A 103 -11.37 -9.84 13.71
CA VAL A 103 -12.41 -9.88 12.66
C VAL A 103 -13.46 -10.95 12.96
N GLN A 104 -13.03 -12.14 13.39
CA GLN A 104 -13.95 -13.22 13.77
C GLN A 104 -14.82 -12.89 14.99
N GLY A 105 -14.29 -12.11 15.94
CA GLY A 105 -15.00 -11.67 17.13
C GLY A 105 -15.85 -10.39 16.96
N ALA A 106 -15.82 -9.75 15.79
CA ALA A 106 -16.48 -8.47 15.57
C ALA A 106 -18.01 -8.59 15.61
N GLN A 107 -18.67 -7.77 16.45
CA GLN A 107 -20.12 -7.74 16.61
C GLN A 107 -20.83 -6.82 15.60
N GLY A 108 -20.11 -6.17 14.69
CA GLY A 108 -20.65 -5.27 13.68
C GLY A 108 -19.57 -4.76 12.74
N LEU A 109 -19.99 -4.03 11.70
CA LEU A 109 -19.06 -3.46 10.73
C LEU A 109 -18.22 -2.35 11.36
N ASN A 110 -16.91 -2.43 11.12
CA ASN A 110 -15.95 -1.39 11.49
C ASN A 110 -14.86 -1.32 10.42
N GLU A 111 -14.07 -0.26 10.41
CA GLU A 111 -13.08 -0.01 9.35
C GLU A 111 -12.05 -1.13 9.17
N PRO A 112 -11.43 -1.70 10.23
CA PRO A 112 -10.54 -2.85 10.11
C PRO A 112 -11.18 -4.06 9.44
N LEU A 113 -12.40 -4.42 9.86
CA LEU A 113 -13.16 -5.53 9.30
C LEU A 113 -13.48 -5.28 7.83
N VAL A 114 -13.98 -4.09 7.48
CA VAL A 114 -14.31 -3.74 6.09
C VAL A 114 -13.08 -3.83 5.19
N ALA A 115 -11.94 -3.28 5.63
CA ALA A 115 -10.69 -3.34 4.85
C ALA A 115 -10.22 -4.81 4.64
N ARG A 116 -10.31 -5.64 5.69
CA ARG A 116 -9.96 -7.07 5.62
C ARG A 116 -10.87 -7.79 4.62
N LEU A 117 -12.18 -7.64 4.77
CA LEU A 117 -13.18 -8.25 3.88
C LEU A 117 -12.99 -7.81 2.42
N ILE A 118 -12.85 -6.51 2.15
CA ILE A 118 -12.65 -6.02 0.78
C ILE A 118 -11.42 -6.70 0.15
N SER A 119 -10.32 -6.81 0.88
CA SER A 119 -9.09 -7.44 0.36
C SER A 119 -9.25 -8.93 0.04
N GLU A 120 -10.23 -9.60 0.66
CA GLU A 120 -10.50 -11.03 0.46
C GLU A 120 -11.55 -11.28 -0.63
N ILE A 121 -12.59 -10.43 -0.70
CA ILE A 121 -13.75 -10.68 -1.56
C ILE A 121 -13.67 -10.05 -2.95
N VAL A 122 -12.79 -9.08 -3.19
CA VAL A 122 -12.64 -8.49 -4.53
C VAL A 122 -12.13 -9.56 -5.50
N PRO A 123 -12.90 -9.90 -6.55
CA PRO A 123 -12.55 -11.01 -7.43
C PRO A 123 -11.30 -10.75 -8.26
N ALA A 124 -10.61 -11.83 -8.64
CA ALA A 124 -9.56 -11.74 -9.66
C ALA A 124 -10.11 -11.13 -10.97
N GLY A 125 -9.32 -10.26 -11.61
CA GLY A 125 -9.73 -9.54 -12.81
C GLY A 125 -10.48 -8.23 -12.55
N HIS A 126 -11.00 -8.02 -11.35
CA HIS A 126 -11.52 -6.72 -10.91
C HIS A 126 -10.37 -5.77 -10.53
N ALA A 127 -10.71 -4.51 -10.31
CA ALA A 127 -9.79 -3.53 -9.76
C ALA A 127 -10.39 -2.92 -8.49
N LEU A 128 -9.53 -2.37 -7.63
CA LEU A 128 -9.90 -1.71 -6.39
C LEU A 128 -9.45 -0.25 -6.47
N PHE A 129 -10.34 0.70 -6.23
CA PHE A 129 -9.99 2.11 -6.13
C PHE A 129 -10.15 2.59 -4.69
N LEU A 130 -9.10 3.18 -4.14
CA LEU A 130 -9.04 3.60 -2.75
C LEU A 130 -9.13 5.12 -2.64
N ALA A 131 -10.14 5.60 -1.95
CA ALA A 131 -10.25 7.01 -1.61
C ALA A 131 -9.17 7.44 -0.62
N ASN A 132 -8.92 8.73 -0.58
CA ASN A 132 -8.07 9.35 0.43
C ASN A 132 -8.63 9.20 1.84
N SER A 133 -7.87 9.63 2.84
CA SER A 133 -8.21 9.57 4.27
C SER A 133 -8.17 8.14 4.83
N THR A 134 -9.23 7.67 5.49
CA THR A 134 -9.30 6.36 6.16
C THR A 134 -9.22 5.18 5.20
N PRO A 135 -9.91 5.12 4.05
CA PRO A 135 -9.89 3.95 3.18
C PRO A 135 -8.50 3.46 2.81
N VAL A 136 -7.65 4.33 2.26
CA VAL A 136 -6.29 3.94 1.86
C VAL A 136 -5.42 3.56 3.07
N ARG A 137 -5.66 4.17 4.23
CA ARG A 137 -4.90 3.85 5.46
C ARG A 137 -5.37 2.55 6.09
N SER A 138 -6.68 2.29 6.06
CA SER A 138 -7.26 1.05 6.57
C SER A 138 -6.81 -0.14 5.71
N MET A 139 -6.82 -0.01 4.39
CA MET A 139 -6.26 -1.02 3.50
C MET A 139 -4.78 -1.27 3.78
N ASN A 140 -3.96 -0.22 3.92
CA ASN A 140 -2.53 -0.36 4.24
C ASN A 140 -2.25 -1.07 5.58
N ARG A 141 -3.17 -1.00 6.54
CA ARG A 141 -2.99 -1.57 7.89
C ARG A 141 -3.60 -2.95 8.06
N PHE A 142 -4.74 -3.19 7.43
CA PHE A 142 -5.63 -4.29 7.78
C PHE A 142 -5.93 -5.24 6.61
N ALA A 143 -5.56 -4.89 5.37
CA ALA A 143 -5.78 -5.76 4.24
C ALA A 143 -5.07 -7.11 4.42
N ASN A 144 -5.75 -8.19 4.01
CA ASN A 144 -5.16 -9.50 3.92
C ASN A 144 -4.31 -9.59 2.64
N THR A 145 -3.15 -10.21 2.74
CA THR A 145 -2.23 -10.41 1.62
C THR A 145 -2.50 -11.70 0.83
N THR A 146 -3.46 -12.52 1.29
CA THR A 146 -3.83 -13.81 0.67
C THR A 146 -4.96 -13.69 -0.36
N GLY A 147 -5.54 -12.49 -0.53
CA GLY A 147 -6.58 -12.21 -1.52
C GLY A 147 -6.08 -12.34 -2.97
N ALA A 148 -7.02 -12.32 -3.92
CA ALA A 148 -6.69 -12.32 -5.34
C ALA A 148 -5.83 -11.10 -5.72
N PRO A 149 -4.86 -11.24 -6.63
CA PRO A 149 -4.11 -10.10 -7.13
C PRO A 149 -5.03 -9.17 -7.92
N VAL A 150 -5.19 -7.95 -7.46
CA VAL A 150 -6.02 -6.93 -8.10
C VAL A 150 -5.21 -5.69 -8.45
N CYS A 151 -5.61 -4.99 -9.51
CA CYS A 151 -5.06 -3.68 -9.84
C CYS A 151 -5.63 -2.65 -8.86
N VAL A 152 -4.77 -1.89 -8.19
CA VAL A 152 -5.19 -0.90 -7.20
C VAL A 152 -4.92 0.51 -7.71
N GLY A 153 -5.96 1.35 -7.73
CA GLY A 153 -5.88 2.79 -8.03
C GLY A 153 -6.12 3.64 -6.79
N ALA A 154 -5.54 4.82 -6.75
CA ALA A 154 -5.79 5.81 -5.70
C ALA A 154 -5.32 7.21 -6.12
N ASN A 155 -6.01 8.25 -5.66
CA ASN A 155 -5.59 9.64 -5.85
C ASN A 155 -4.52 9.98 -4.81
N ARG A 156 -3.22 9.89 -5.16
CA ARG A 156 -2.11 10.10 -4.23
C ARG A 156 -1.27 11.35 -4.47
N GLY A 157 -1.65 12.17 -5.45
CA GLY A 157 -1.07 13.50 -5.67
C GLY A 157 -1.68 14.53 -4.71
N ALA A 158 -2.86 15.05 -5.03
CA ALA A 158 -3.67 15.86 -4.12
C ALA A 158 -4.52 14.96 -3.22
N SER A 159 -4.55 15.26 -1.92
CA SER A 159 -5.22 14.42 -0.92
C SER A 159 -6.58 15.00 -0.49
N GLY A 160 -7.40 15.44 -1.48
CA GLY A 160 -8.77 15.92 -1.28
C GLY A 160 -9.81 14.81 -1.28
N ILE A 161 -11.07 15.20 -1.08
CA ILE A 161 -12.25 14.36 -1.24
C ILE A 161 -12.94 14.60 -2.59
N ASP A 162 -12.53 15.65 -3.29
CA ASP A 162 -13.07 16.06 -4.60
C ASP A 162 -12.70 15.06 -5.69
N GLY A 163 -13.62 14.78 -6.60
CA GLY A 163 -13.40 14.00 -7.80
C GLY A 163 -13.01 12.54 -7.57
N THR A 164 -13.20 12.00 -6.37
CA THR A 164 -12.82 10.60 -6.06
C THR A 164 -13.70 9.62 -6.83
N LEU A 165 -15.01 9.85 -6.87
CA LEU A 165 -15.94 9.00 -7.60
C LEU A 165 -15.73 9.12 -9.12
N ALA A 166 -15.53 10.33 -9.64
CA ALA A 166 -15.19 10.56 -11.03
C ALA A 166 -13.87 9.90 -11.44
N ALA A 167 -12.85 9.96 -10.57
CA ALA A 167 -11.57 9.30 -10.81
C ALA A 167 -11.71 7.76 -10.83
N ALA A 168 -12.53 7.19 -9.95
CA ALA A 168 -12.81 5.75 -9.94
C ALA A 168 -13.57 5.32 -11.21
N ALA A 169 -14.53 6.12 -11.69
CA ALA A 169 -15.22 5.88 -12.95
C ALA A 169 -14.27 5.93 -14.15
N GLY A 170 -13.39 6.94 -14.21
CA GLY A 170 -12.35 7.03 -15.23
C GLY A 170 -11.36 5.87 -15.17
N PHE A 171 -11.01 5.41 -13.96
CA PHE A 171 -10.15 4.24 -13.77
C PHE A 171 -10.82 2.94 -14.27
N ALA A 172 -12.14 2.79 -14.05
CA ALA A 172 -12.90 1.65 -14.57
C ALA A 172 -12.91 1.67 -16.11
N ALA A 173 -13.23 2.82 -16.72
CA ALA A 173 -13.25 2.98 -18.17
C ALA A 173 -11.88 2.74 -18.80
N GLY A 174 -10.80 3.32 -18.23
CA GLY A 174 -9.44 3.18 -18.74
C GLY A 174 -8.87 1.78 -18.58
N SER A 175 -9.12 1.11 -17.45
CA SER A 175 -8.66 -0.25 -17.18
C SER A 175 -9.52 -1.33 -17.85
N ARG A 176 -10.74 -0.99 -18.29
CA ARG A 176 -11.75 -1.92 -18.82
C ARG A 176 -12.04 -3.07 -17.86
N ARG A 177 -12.12 -2.78 -16.56
CA ARG A 177 -12.37 -3.75 -15.49
C ARG A 177 -13.48 -3.24 -14.58
N PRO A 178 -14.28 -4.12 -14.01
CA PRO A 178 -15.14 -3.76 -12.89
C PRO A 178 -14.29 -3.22 -11.74
N VAL A 179 -14.72 -2.11 -11.15
CA VAL A 179 -13.99 -1.45 -10.06
C VAL A 179 -14.81 -1.45 -8.80
N THR A 180 -14.24 -1.94 -7.72
CA THR A 180 -14.75 -1.72 -6.36
C THR A 180 -14.15 -0.42 -5.83
N LEU A 181 -14.98 0.55 -5.49
CA LEU A 181 -14.55 1.80 -4.87
C LEU A 181 -14.76 1.73 -3.36
N PHE A 182 -13.68 1.86 -2.60
CA PHE A 182 -13.72 2.02 -1.15
C PHE A 182 -13.51 3.48 -0.77
N MET A 183 -14.58 4.15 -0.31
CA MET A 183 -14.55 5.56 0.03
C MET A 183 -15.40 5.86 1.27
N GLY A 184 -15.12 7.00 1.91
CA GLY A 184 -15.92 7.48 3.04
C GLY A 184 -17.21 8.16 2.56
N ASP A 185 -18.20 8.22 3.47
CA ASP A 185 -19.51 8.83 3.27
C ASP A 185 -19.43 10.31 2.88
N LEU A 186 -18.62 11.10 3.59
CA LEU A 186 -18.44 12.52 3.26
C LEU A 186 -17.82 12.74 1.88
N ALA A 187 -16.86 11.91 1.49
CA ALA A 187 -16.26 11.97 0.17
C ALA A 187 -17.28 11.61 -0.91
N PHE A 188 -18.15 10.64 -0.66
CA PHE A 188 -19.24 10.27 -1.54
C PHE A 188 -20.26 11.40 -1.69
N LEU A 189 -20.72 11.98 -0.58
CA LEU A 189 -21.68 13.09 -0.60
C LEU A 189 -21.11 14.33 -1.29
N HIS A 190 -19.82 14.59 -1.15
CA HIS A 190 -19.17 15.72 -1.79
C HIS A 190 -19.11 15.57 -3.32
N ASP A 191 -19.01 14.34 -3.82
CA ASP A 191 -18.79 14.03 -5.25
C ASP A 191 -20.01 13.40 -5.93
N LEU A 192 -21.21 13.58 -5.36
CA LEU A 192 -22.47 12.98 -5.88
C LEU A 192 -22.73 13.27 -7.34
N ASN A 193 -22.37 14.47 -7.83
CA ASN A 193 -22.58 14.84 -9.23
C ASN A 193 -21.81 13.94 -10.20
N ALA A 194 -20.76 13.28 -9.76
CA ALA A 194 -20.01 12.34 -10.57
C ALA A 194 -20.82 11.08 -10.93
N LEU A 195 -21.92 10.78 -10.25
CA LEU A 195 -22.85 9.70 -10.62
C LEU A 195 -23.40 9.87 -12.04
N ASN A 196 -23.54 11.11 -12.52
CA ASN A 196 -23.98 11.36 -13.88
C ASN A 196 -23.04 10.78 -14.94
N TYR A 197 -21.74 10.69 -14.65
CA TYR A 197 -20.77 10.07 -15.56
C TYR A 197 -20.91 8.54 -15.63
N LEU A 198 -21.38 7.91 -14.55
CA LEU A 198 -21.61 6.47 -14.51
C LEU A 198 -22.87 6.10 -15.32
N MET A 199 -23.87 6.99 -15.35
CA MET A 199 -25.12 6.79 -16.11
C MET A 199 -24.98 7.08 -17.59
N ALA A 200 -24.03 7.93 -17.98
CA ALA A 200 -23.81 8.32 -19.37
C ALA A 200 -22.92 7.35 -20.17
N GLY A 201 -22.40 6.34 -19.54
CA GLY A 201 -21.48 5.34 -20.13
C GLY A 201 -22.12 4.03 -20.57
N GLU A 202 -23.47 3.97 -20.69
CA GLU A 202 -24.22 2.84 -21.27
C GLU A 202 -24.30 2.93 -22.79
#